data_018e795a9d6ec9bccaca75c452e2e266
#
_entry.id   018e795a9d6ec9bccaca75c452e2e266
#
_cell.length_a   1.000
_cell.length_b   1.000
_cell.length_c   1.000
_cell.angle_alpha   90.00
_cell.angle_beta   90.00
_cell.angle_gamma   90.00
#
_symmetry.space_group_name_H-M   'P 1'
#
loop_
_entity.id
_entity.type
_entity.pdbx_description
1 polymer ?
#
loop_
_entity_poly.entity_id
_entity_poly.type
_entity_poly.pdbx_seq_one_letter_code
_entity_poly.pdbx_strand_id
1 'polypeptide(L)'
;MKKEAHIREWIRKLAVLRPEMGGFAVCPYASEASYTIIECLVGDIEPIKGFDVVIFVVERELTPEDVDEWVESLNEIYPEYVFLEDAADRASYIGEIQTNNGYYNIILMQNKEKLRKMREKLGNTPYYDHWSDEFLREILKDDYELIKR
;
A
#
# COMPACT_ATOMS: atom_id res chain seq x y z
N MET A 1 12.65 -17.51 4.15
CA MET A 1 13.48 -16.31 3.89
C MET A 1 13.16 -15.22 4.90
N LYS A 2 14.18 -14.52 5.38
CA LYS A 2 14.01 -13.44 6.36
C LYS A 2 13.14 -12.29 5.83
N LYS A 3 13.31 -11.90 4.56
CA LYS A 3 12.53 -10.82 3.94
C LYS A 3 11.05 -11.18 3.86
N GLU A 4 10.75 -12.38 3.40
CA GLU A 4 9.37 -12.85 3.30
C GLU A 4 8.70 -12.91 4.67
N ALA A 5 9.37 -13.44 5.68
CA ALA A 5 8.85 -13.52 7.04
C ALA A 5 8.56 -12.12 7.62
N HIS A 6 9.45 -11.17 7.39
CA HIS A 6 9.27 -9.78 7.82
C HIS A 6 8.04 -9.15 7.16
N ILE A 7 7.89 -9.32 5.84
CA ILE A 7 6.78 -8.76 5.08
C ILE A 7 5.45 -9.38 5.52
N ARG A 8 5.41 -10.71 5.70
CA ARG A 8 4.19 -11.39 6.17
C ARG A 8 3.76 -10.91 7.55
N GLU A 9 4.72 -10.70 8.46
CA GLU A 9 4.42 -10.15 9.79
C GLU A 9 3.90 -8.72 9.71
N TRP A 10 4.45 -7.89 8.83
CA TRP A 10 3.96 -6.54 8.58
C TRP A 10 2.51 -6.56 8.08
N ILE A 11 2.21 -7.43 7.09
CA ILE A 11 0.84 -7.58 6.56
C ILE A 11 -0.11 -8.01 7.67
N ARG A 12 0.31 -8.96 8.52
CA ARG A 12 -0.49 -9.42 9.66
C ARG A 12 -0.84 -8.26 10.59
N LYS A 13 0.12 -7.38 10.87
CA LYS A 13 -0.11 -6.20 11.71
C LYS A 13 -1.08 -5.22 11.08
N LEU A 14 -1.01 -5.05 9.76
CA LEU A 14 -1.94 -4.18 9.02
C LEU A 14 -3.38 -4.72 9.05
N ALA A 15 -3.57 -6.03 9.21
CA ALA A 15 -4.86 -6.68 9.20
C ALA A 15 -5.52 -6.78 10.59
N VAL A 16 -4.80 -6.45 11.67
CA VAL A 16 -5.32 -6.52 13.04
C VAL A 16 -6.35 -5.41 13.26
N LEU A 17 -7.51 -5.76 13.80
CA LEU A 17 -8.53 -4.78 14.19
C LEU A 17 -8.04 -3.94 15.37
N ARG A 18 -8.22 -2.63 15.30
CA ARG A 18 -7.72 -1.69 16.30
C ARG A 18 -8.83 -0.79 16.85
N PRO A 19 -9.02 -0.75 18.18
CA PRO A 19 -9.99 0.16 18.81
C PRO A 19 -9.73 1.64 18.45
N GLU A 20 -8.44 2.05 18.38
CA GLU A 20 -8.05 3.41 18.02
C GLU A 20 -8.38 3.79 16.57
N MET A 21 -8.71 2.80 15.75
CA MET A 21 -9.17 2.99 14.37
C MET A 21 -10.69 2.75 14.25
N GLY A 22 -11.43 2.88 15.35
CA GLY A 22 -12.86 2.64 15.35
C GLY A 22 -13.25 1.19 15.11
N GLY A 23 -12.37 0.23 15.45
CA GLY A 23 -12.57 -1.19 15.23
C GLY A 23 -12.10 -1.69 13.87
N PHE A 24 -11.57 -0.83 13.01
CA PHE A 24 -11.02 -1.22 11.72
C PHE A 24 -9.55 -1.60 11.82
N ALA A 25 -9.08 -2.42 10.86
CA ALA A 25 -7.66 -2.63 10.65
C ALA A 25 -7.04 -1.39 9.99
N VAL A 26 -5.73 -1.22 10.09
CA VAL A 26 -5.01 -0.16 9.35
C VAL A 26 -5.25 -0.34 7.85
N CYS A 27 -5.19 -1.58 7.37
CA CYS A 27 -5.52 -1.91 5.99
C CYS A 27 -6.57 -3.04 5.99
N PRO A 28 -7.87 -2.73 5.93
CA PRO A 28 -8.91 -3.77 5.92
C PRO A 28 -8.77 -4.74 4.76
N TYR A 29 -8.20 -4.29 3.64
CA TYR A 29 -7.99 -5.13 2.46
C TYR A 29 -6.95 -6.23 2.69
N ALA A 30 -5.99 -6.01 3.60
CA ALA A 30 -4.91 -6.96 3.88
C ALA A 30 -5.41 -8.33 4.38
N SER A 31 -6.57 -8.38 5.04
CA SER A 31 -7.14 -9.62 5.55
C SER A 31 -7.84 -10.45 4.47
N GLU A 32 -8.25 -9.84 3.36
CA GLU A 32 -9.06 -10.46 2.32
C GLU A 32 -8.30 -10.68 1.00
N ALA A 33 -7.29 -9.84 0.73
CA ALA A 33 -6.59 -9.87 -0.54
C ALA A 33 -5.67 -11.08 -0.66
N SER A 34 -5.68 -11.71 -1.84
CA SER A 34 -4.62 -12.65 -2.20
C SER A 34 -3.36 -11.86 -2.55
N TYR A 35 -2.18 -12.33 -2.12
CA TYR A 35 -0.95 -11.63 -2.41
C TYR A 35 0.21 -12.58 -2.64
N THR A 36 1.24 -12.08 -3.32
CA THR A 36 2.53 -12.75 -3.47
C THR A 36 3.66 -11.76 -3.22
N ILE A 37 4.80 -12.28 -2.78
CA ILE A 37 6.00 -11.50 -2.48
C ILE A 37 7.08 -11.90 -3.50
N ILE A 38 7.61 -10.90 -4.20
CA ILE A 38 8.63 -11.11 -5.22
C ILE A 38 9.81 -10.21 -4.93
N GLU A 39 10.99 -10.82 -4.76
CA GLU A 39 12.24 -10.07 -4.64
C GLU A 39 12.84 -9.90 -6.03
N CYS A 40 13.09 -8.66 -6.44
CA CYS A 40 13.62 -8.35 -7.76
C CYS A 40 14.34 -6.99 -7.77
N LEU A 41 15.00 -6.69 -8.88
CA LEU A 41 15.51 -5.34 -9.15
C LEU A 41 14.32 -4.47 -9.56
N VAL A 42 14.34 -3.20 -9.16
CA VAL A 42 13.24 -2.27 -9.48
C VAL A 42 13.02 -2.16 -10.99
N GLY A 43 14.07 -2.22 -11.79
CA GLY A 43 13.97 -2.18 -13.25
C GLY A 43 13.37 -3.41 -13.89
N ASP A 44 13.21 -4.50 -13.15
CA ASP A 44 12.64 -5.76 -13.63
C ASP A 44 11.15 -5.93 -13.27
N ILE A 45 10.54 -4.91 -12.66
CA ILE A 45 9.13 -4.98 -12.31
C ILE A 45 8.26 -5.03 -13.56
N GLU A 46 7.42 -6.07 -13.63
CA GLU A 46 6.38 -6.25 -14.65
C GLU A 46 5.09 -6.67 -13.97
N PRO A 47 3.92 -6.36 -14.55
CA PRO A 47 2.64 -6.83 -14.00
C PRO A 47 2.59 -8.34 -13.91
N ILE A 48 2.11 -8.83 -12.76
CA ILE A 48 1.88 -10.25 -12.52
C ILE A 48 0.41 -10.44 -12.24
N LYS A 49 -0.24 -11.32 -12.98
CA LYS A 49 -1.66 -11.61 -12.86
C LYS A 49 -1.92 -12.76 -11.88
N GLY A 50 -3.13 -12.85 -11.38
CA GLY A 50 -3.57 -13.93 -10.52
C GLY A 50 -3.61 -13.60 -9.03
N PHE A 51 -3.16 -12.40 -8.63
CA PHE A 51 -3.18 -11.94 -7.25
C PHE A 51 -3.84 -10.57 -7.16
N ASP A 52 -4.47 -10.29 -6.04
CA ASP A 52 -5.04 -8.97 -5.78
C ASP A 52 -3.93 -7.94 -5.54
N VAL A 53 -2.86 -8.37 -4.87
CA VAL A 53 -1.69 -7.53 -4.55
C VAL A 53 -0.41 -8.29 -4.87
N VAL A 54 0.51 -7.63 -5.56
CA VAL A 54 1.88 -8.13 -5.74
C VAL A 54 2.81 -7.22 -4.96
N ILE A 55 3.63 -7.80 -4.11
CA ILE A 55 4.56 -7.07 -3.24
C ILE A 55 5.96 -7.27 -3.79
N PHE A 56 6.49 -6.25 -4.47
CA PHE A 56 7.85 -6.26 -4.99
C PHE A 56 8.80 -5.72 -3.93
N VAL A 57 9.75 -6.55 -3.49
CA VAL A 57 10.83 -6.14 -2.60
C VAL A 57 12.03 -5.81 -3.46
N VAL A 58 12.40 -4.55 -3.49
CA VAL A 58 13.46 -4.03 -4.38
C VAL A 58 14.72 -3.65 -3.60
N GLU A 59 15.70 -3.07 -4.29
CA GLU A 59 17.01 -2.78 -3.70
C GLU A 59 16.90 -1.85 -2.48
N ARG A 60 17.59 -2.24 -1.40
CA ARG A 60 17.58 -1.51 -0.12
C ARG A 60 18.26 -0.14 -0.23
N GLU A 61 19.22 0.00 -1.13
CA GLU A 61 20.01 1.23 -1.33
C GLU A 61 19.28 2.33 -2.07
N LEU A 62 18.11 2.06 -2.67
CA LEU A 62 17.30 3.10 -3.30
C LEU A 62 16.82 4.10 -2.24
N THR A 63 16.92 5.39 -2.56
CA THR A 63 16.36 6.44 -1.70
C THR A 63 14.84 6.46 -1.82
N PRO A 64 14.11 7.05 -0.84
CA PRO A 64 12.67 7.23 -0.98
C PRO A 64 12.29 7.97 -2.26
N GLU A 65 13.09 8.96 -2.69
CA GLU A 65 12.87 9.72 -3.94
C GLU A 65 13.00 8.83 -5.16
N ASP A 66 14.00 7.93 -5.17
CA ASP A 66 14.17 6.95 -6.26
C ASP A 66 12.95 6.04 -6.37
N VAL A 67 12.45 5.56 -5.23
CA VAL A 67 11.26 4.69 -5.20
C VAL A 67 10.04 5.44 -5.73
N ASP A 68 9.86 6.71 -5.33
CA ASP A 68 8.76 7.55 -5.81
C ASP A 68 8.81 7.71 -7.34
N GLU A 69 9.99 7.95 -7.91
CA GLU A 69 10.16 8.12 -9.35
C GLU A 69 9.81 6.84 -10.10
N TRP A 70 10.22 5.68 -9.58
CA TRP A 70 9.87 4.40 -10.18
C TRP A 70 8.37 4.13 -10.12
N VAL A 71 7.73 4.41 -8.98
CA VAL A 71 6.27 4.23 -8.81
C VAL A 71 5.52 5.13 -9.79
N GLU A 72 5.93 6.39 -9.93
CA GLU A 72 5.32 7.32 -10.88
C GLU A 72 5.41 6.77 -12.32
N SER A 73 6.59 6.30 -12.72
CA SER A 73 6.80 5.72 -14.04
C SER A 73 5.96 4.46 -14.28
N LEU A 74 5.89 3.57 -13.29
CA LEU A 74 5.07 2.36 -13.37
C LEU A 74 3.58 2.67 -13.51
N ASN A 75 3.10 3.67 -12.79
CA ASN A 75 1.70 4.10 -12.90
C ASN A 75 1.38 4.67 -14.29
N GLU A 76 2.34 5.33 -14.94
CA GLU A 76 2.19 5.82 -16.31
C GLU A 76 2.21 4.71 -17.34
N ILE A 77 3.14 3.74 -17.17
CA ILE A 77 3.32 2.63 -18.12
C ILE A 77 2.15 1.64 -18.05
N TYR A 78 1.64 1.37 -16.87
CA TYR A 78 0.59 0.36 -16.62
C TYR A 78 -0.64 1.00 -15.97
N PRO A 79 -1.43 1.79 -16.72
CA PRO A 79 -2.54 2.56 -16.13
C PRO A 79 -3.70 1.73 -15.58
N GLU A 80 -3.77 0.44 -15.89
CA GLU A 80 -4.76 -0.49 -15.34
C GLU A 80 -4.45 -0.96 -13.91
N TYR A 81 -3.25 -0.64 -13.42
CA TYR A 81 -2.82 -0.96 -12.06
C TYR A 81 -2.52 0.31 -11.26
N VAL A 82 -2.53 0.18 -9.95
CA VAL A 82 -2.05 1.21 -9.04
C VAL A 82 -0.79 0.68 -8.37
N PHE A 83 0.33 1.39 -8.55
CA PHE A 83 1.57 1.11 -7.85
C PHE A 83 1.72 2.11 -6.71
N LEU A 84 2.03 1.59 -5.54
CA LEU A 84 2.24 2.41 -4.33
C LEU A 84 3.60 2.06 -3.72
N GLU A 85 4.27 3.07 -3.18
CA GLU A 85 5.54 2.88 -2.50
C GLU A 85 5.37 2.64 -1.01
N ASP A 86 6.31 1.88 -0.45
CA ASP A 86 6.56 1.77 0.97
C ASP A 86 8.07 1.75 1.16
N ALA A 87 8.67 2.94 1.20
CA ALA A 87 10.11 3.09 1.27
C ALA A 87 10.62 2.79 2.68
N ALA A 88 11.74 2.07 2.76
CA ALA A 88 12.35 1.67 4.03
C ALA A 88 12.68 2.84 4.94
N ASP A 89 13.14 3.94 4.35
CA ASP A 89 13.65 5.10 5.09
C ASP A 89 12.63 6.25 5.20
N ARG A 90 11.37 5.98 4.86
CA ARG A 90 10.30 6.99 4.99
C ARG A 90 9.19 6.44 5.87
N ALA A 91 9.12 6.96 7.11
CA ALA A 91 8.04 6.58 8.03
C ALA A 91 6.71 7.21 7.59
N SER A 92 5.64 6.44 7.70
CA SER A 92 4.28 6.92 7.47
C SER A 92 3.38 6.48 8.62
N TYR A 93 2.38 7.30 8.92
CA TYR A 93 1.52 7.08 10.09
C TYR A 93 0.06 7.39 9.78
N ILE A 94 -0.83 6.66 10.45
CA ILE A 94 -2.23 7.05 10.64
C ILE A 94 -2.37 7.31 12.15
N GLY A 95 -2.48 8.59 12.54
CA GLY A 95 -2.38 8.96 13.94
C GLY A 95 -1.00 8.59 14.48
N GLU A 96 -0.95 7.76 15.53
CA GLU A 96 0.30 7.28 16.13
C GLU A 96 0.73 5.91 15.58
N ILE A 97 -0.04 5.33 14.66
CA ILE A 97 0.22 4.00 14.12
C ILE A 97 1.13 4.11 12.91
N GLN A 98 2.31 3.48 12.99
CA GLN A 98 3.22 3.39 11.86
C GLN A 98 2.69 2.40 10.84
N THR A 99 2.55 2.83 9.59
CA THR A 99 1.97 2.02 8.52
C THR A 99 2.99 1.38 7.59
N ASN A 100 4.21 1.95 7.50
CA ASN A 100 5.25 1.40 6.64
C ASN A 100 5.98 0.23 7.32
N ASN A 101 6.62 -0.64 6.52
CA ASN A 101 7.37 -1.78 7.08
C ASN A 101 8.65 -1.36 7.80
N GLY A 102 9.24 -0.23 7.43
CA GLY A 102 10.38 0.37 8.12
C GLY A 102 11.73 -0.28 7.88
N TYR A 103 11.83 -1.28 7.00
CA TYR A 103 13.08 -2.01 6.76
C TYR A 103 13.42 -2.23 5.29
N TYR A 104 12.45 -2.60 4.46
CA TYR A 104 12.66 -2.88 3.05
C TYR A 104 11.99 -1.84 2.18
N ASN A 105 12.56 -1.59 0.99
CA ASN A 105 11.87 -0.84 -0.06
C ASN A 105 10.89 -1.77 -0.76
N ILE A 106 9.62 -1.38 -0.75
CA ILE A 106 8.54 -2.16 -1.31
C ILE A 106 7.78 -1.32 -2.32
N ILE A 107 7.41 -1.95 -3.43
CA ILE A 107 6.44 -1.39 -4.38
C ILE A 107 5.28 -2.37 -4.46
N LEU A 108 4.09 -1.88 -4.15
CA LEU A 108 2.86 -2.66 -4.20
C LEU A 108 2.20 -2.46 -5.56
N MET A 109 1.79 -3.56 -6.20
CA MET A 109 0.98 -3.51 -7.43
C MET A 109 -0.41 -4.02 -7.09
N GLN A 110 -1.43 -3.23 -7.41
CA GLN A 110 -2.83 -3.57 -7.14
C GLN A 110 -3.67 -3.33 -8.38
N ASN A 111 -4.71 -4.14 -8.59
CA ASN A 111 -5.67 -3.88 -9.65
C ASN A 111 -6.44 -2.60 -9.35
N LYS A 112 -6.42 -1.65 -10.25
CA LYS A 112 -6.99 -0.31 -10.06
C LYS A 112 -8.49 -0.36 -9.77
N GLU A 113 -9.23 -1.15 -10.52
CA GLU A 113 -10.69 -1.24 -10.36
C GLU A 113 -11.08 -1.87 -9.03
N LYS A 114 -10.41 -2.97 -8.65
CA LYS A 114 -10.65 -3.63 -7.36
C LYS A 114 -10.33 -2.72 -6.19
N LEU A 115 -9.21 -2.00 -6.27
CA LEU A 115 -8.80 -1.06 -5.24
C LEU A 115 -9.81 0.08 -5.10
N ARG A 116 -10.28 0.63 -6.23
CA ARG A 116 -11.29 1.68 -6.24
C ARG A 116 -12.59 1.22 -5.59
N LYS A 117 -13.05 0.01 -5.91
CA LYS A 117 -14.26 -0.56 -5.29
C LYS A 117 -14.12 -0.72 -3.79
N MET A 118 -12.97 -1.15 -3.33
CA MET A 118 -12.69 -1.28 -1.90
C MET A 118 -12.69 0.11 -1.23
N ARG A 119 -12.05 1.09 -1.83
CA ARG A 119 -12.01 2.47 -1.32
C ARG A 119 -13.40 3.11 -1.28
N GLU A 120 -14.22 2.88 -2.28
CA GLU A 120 -15.62 3.34 -2.31
C GLU A 120 -16.41 2.74 -1.14
N LYS A 121 -16.26 1.46 -0.91
CA LYS A 121 -16.90 0.75 0.20
C LYS A 121 -16.47 1.33 1.55
N LEU A 122 -15.17 1.53 1.75
CA LEU A 122 -14.61 2.12 2.96
C LEU A 122 -15.00 3.58 3.12
N GLY A 123 -15.14 4.33 2.03
CA GLY A 123 -15.56 5.73 2.04
C GLY A 123 -16.98 5.94 2.56
N ASN A 124 -17.82 4.91 2.55
CA ASN A 124 -19.16 4.91 3.13
C ASN A 124 -19.19 4.50 4.60
N THR A 125 -18.01 4.28 5.21
CA THR A 125 -17.84 3.92 6.61
C THR A 125 -16.98 4.97 7.32
N PRO A 126 -16.89 4.94 8.68
CA PRO A 126 -15.99 5.84 9.41
C PRO A 126 -14.50 5.53 9.27
N TYR A 127 -14.10 4.55 8.46
CA TYR A 127 -12.70 4.10 8.34
C TYR A 127 -11.72 5.26 8.12
N TYR A 128 -12.01 6.13 7.15
CA TYR A 128 -11.11 7.24 6.79
C TYR A 128 -11.17 8.42 7.76
N ASP A 129 -12.05 8.40 8.74
CA ASP A 129 -12.14 9.50 9.74
C ASP A 129 -10.85 9.66 10.54
N HIS A 130 -10.05 8.59 10.65
CA HIS A 130 -8.78 8.57 11.37
C HIS A 130 -7.59 9.04 10.55
N TRP A 131 -7.79 9.29 9.25
CA TRP A 131 -6.74 9.75 8.35
C TRP A 131 -6.74 11.27 8.29
N SER A 132 -5.54 11.89 8.25
CA SER A 132 -5.43 13.32 7.95
C SER A 132 -5.86 13.58 6.50
N ASP A 133 -6.36 14.79 6.23
CA ASP A 133 -6.74 15.17 4.87
C ASP A 133 -5.55 15.11 3.91
N GLU A 134 -4.37 15.56 4.39
CA GLU A 134 -3.13 15.49 3.62
C GLU A 134 -2.79 14.06 3.21
N PHE A 135 -2.88 13.12 4.16
CA PHE A 135 -2.59 11.70 3.89
C PHE A 135 -3.60 11.09 2.92
N LEU A 136 -4.89 11.44 3.09
CA LEU A 136 -5.94 11.00 2.16
C LEU A 136 -5.64 11.43 0.74
N ARG A 137 -5.28 12.69 0.53
CA ARG A 137 -4.97 13.22 -0.81
C ARG A 137 -3.76 12.56 -1.42
N GLU A 138 -2.72 12.34 -0.61
CA GLU A 138 -1.47 11.73 -1.04
C GLU A 138 -1.67 10.28 -1.48
N ILE A 139 -2.39 9.49 -0.70
CA ILE A 139 -2.54 8.05 -0.93
C ILE A 139 -3.66 7.75 -1.91
N LEU A 140 -4.81 8.41 -1.78
CA LEU A 140 -5.98 8.09 -2.60
C LEU A 140 -5.95 8.74 -3.98
N LYS A 141 -5.27 9.89 -4.11
CA LYS A 141 -5.18 10.63 -5.38
C LYS A 141 -6.57 10.81 -6.00
N ASP A 142 -6.80 10.27 -7.19
CA ASP A 142 -8.10 10.42 -7.88
C ASP A 142 -9.26 9.79 -7.08
N ASP A 143 -8.97 8.80 -6.26
CA ASP A 143 -10.00 8.16 -5.43
C ASP A 143 -10.39 8.99 -4.21
N TYR A 144 -9.70 10.10 -3.95
CA TYR A 144 -10.07 11.03 -2.88
C TYR A 144 -11.52 11.48 -2.98
N GLU A 145 -12.06 11.60 -4.20
CA GLU A 145 -13.45 11.98 -4.44
C GLU A 145 -14.46 10.99 -3.83
N LEU A 146 -14.03 9.75 -3.56
CA LEU A 146 -14.89 8.73 -2.97
C LEU A 146 -15.13 8.93 -1.47
N ILE A 147 -14.36 9.81 -0.83
CA ILE A 147 -14.47 10.08 0.59
C ILE A 147 -15.57 11.12 0.83
N LYS A 148 -16.58 10.72 1.59
CA LYS A 148 -17.72 11.58 1.92
C LYS A 148 -17.47 12.27 3.26
N ARG A 149 -16.90 13.46 3.19
CA ARG A 149 -16.64 14.28 4.37
C ARG A 149 -17.48 15.55 4.38
#